data_6fe114ed22a11ab22c6582c3c58128cb
#
_entry.id   6fe114ed22a11ab22c6582c3c58128cb
#
_cell.length_a   1.000
_cell.length_b   1.000
_cell.length_c   1.000
_cell.angle_alpha   90.00
_cell.angle_beta   90.00
_cell.angle_gamma   90.00
#
_symmetry.space_group_name_H-M   'P 1'
#
loop_
_entity.id
_entity.type
_entity.pdbx_description
1 polymer ?
#
loop_
_entity_poly.entity_id
_entity_poly.type
_entity_poly.pdbx_seq_one_letter_code
_entity_poly.pdbx_strand_id
1 'polypeptide(L)'
;MHTILLVEDNELNRDMLSRRLERKGYTVAIAVDGQQAVDMAAATPHDLILMDMSLPVLDGWEATRQIRATGSKVPIIALTAHAMEGDEAKAREAGCDDYDTKPVELPQLLAKMEALLNA
;
A
#
# COMPACT_ATOMS: atom_id res chain seq x y z
N MET A 1 14.92 3.56 -10.40
CA MET A 1 14.30 2.42 -9.70
C MET A 1 13.39 2.96 -8.60
N HIS A 2 12.18 2.45 -8.53
CA HIS A 2 11.21 2.93 -7.53
C HIS A 2 11.23 2.06 -6.27
N THR A 3 11.09 2.71 -5.12
CA THR A 3 11.00 2.03 -3.82
C THR A 3 9.54 1.95 -3.39
N ILE A 4 9.09 0.74 -3.15
CA ILE A 4 7.71 0.44 -2.75
C ILE A 4 7.69 0.03 -1.28
N LEU A 5 6.84 0.66 -0.48
CA LEU A 5 6.58 0.20 0.88
C LEU A 5 5.39 -0.75 0.84
N LEU A 6 5.63 -2.01 1.11
CA LEU A 6 4.57 -3.03 1.16
C LEU A 6 4.18 -3.26 2.62
N VAL A 7 2.93 -2.97 2.94
CA VAL A 7 2.39 -3.14 4.29
C VAL A 7 1.44 -4.34 4.28
N GLU A 8 1.88 -5.44 4.87
CA GLU A 8 1.14 -6.70 4.88
C GLU A 8 1.55 -7.51 6.11
N ASP A 9 0.58 -7.91 6.92
CA ASP A 9 0.84 -8.66 8.14
C ASP A 9 1.01 -10.17 7.92
N ASN A 10 0.46 -10.71 6.83
CA ASN A 10 0.58 -12.13 6.50
C ASN A 10 1.92 -12.41 5.84
N GLU A 11 2.75 -13.23 6.48
CA GLU A 11 4.10 -13.52 6.02
C GLU A 11 4.14 -14.13 4.62
N LEU A 12 3.25 -15.07 4.33
CA LEU A 12 3.22 -15.72 3.03
C LEU A 12 2.84 -14.75 1.92
N ASN A 13 1.79 -13.96 2.13
CA ASN A 13 1.35 -12.97 1.15
C ASN A 13 2.42 -11.90 0.93
N ARG A 14 3.04 -11.44 2.01
CA ARG A 14 4.11 -10.45 1.97
C ARG A 14 5.30 -10.95 1.16
N ASP A 15 5.72 -12.19 1.43
CA ASP A 15 6.87 -12.79 0.74
C ASP A 15 6.58 -12.97 -0.75
N MET A 16 5.41 -13.51 -1.09
CA MET A 16 5.02 -13.73 -2.47
C MET A 16 4.96 -12.44 -3.27
N LEU A 17 4.30 -11.43 -2.72
CA LEU A 17 4.14 -10.16 -3.45
C LEU A 17 5.44 -9.41 -3.55
N SER A 18 6.24 -9.35 -2.48
CA SER A 18 7.52 -8.66 -2.53
C SER A 18 8.45 -9.26 -3.58
N ARG A 19 8.52 -10.58 -3.66
CA ARG A 19 9.36 -11.26 -4.67
C ARG A 19 8.91 -10.94 -6.09
N ARG A 20 7.60 -10.93 -6.33
CA ARG A 20 7.05 -10.60 -7.65
C ARG A 20 7.36 -9.17 -8.05
N LEU A 21 7.26 -8.25 -7.12
CA LEU A 21 7.57 -6.84 -7.38
C LEU A 21 9.06 -6.66 -7.64
N GLU A 22 9.90 -7.33 -6.88
CA GLU A 22 11.35 -7.27 -7.09
C GLU A 22 11.76 -7.78 -8.47
N ARG A 23 11.09 -8.81 -8.96
CA ARG A 23 11.31 -9.32 -10.31
C ARG A 23 10.96 -8.31 -11.39
N LYS A 24 10.09 -7.36 -11.08
CA LYS A 24 9.72 -6.29 -12.01
C LYS A 24 10.61 -5.06 -11.90
N GLY A 25 11.65 -5.13 -11.06
CA GLY A 25 12.62 -4.06 -10.93
C GLY A 25 12.37 -3.08 -9.80
N TYR A 26 11.39 -3.34 -8.94
CA TYR A 26 11.13 -2.49 -7.77
C TYR A 26 11.99 -2.90 -6.58
N THR A 27 12.37 -1.91 -5.78
CA THR A 27 12.95 -2.16 -4.45
C THR A 27 11.80 -2.16 -3.46
N VAL A 28 11.70 -3.20 -2.63
CA VAL A 28 10.57 -3.34 -1.71
C VAL A 28 11.03 -3.26 -0.26
N ALA A 29 10.44 -2.33 0.48
CA ALA A 29 10.57 -2.25 1.94
C ALA A 29 9.32 -2.86 2.55
N ILE A 30 9.43 -3.47 3.72
CA ILE A 30 8.34 -4.22 4.34
C ILE A 30 7.94 -3.59 5.68
N ALA A 31 6.64 -3.40 5.87
CA ALA A 31 6.04 -3.10 7.16
C ALA A 31 5.03 -4.21 7.47
N VAL A 32 4.95 -4.65 8.71
CA VAL A 32 4.10 -5.78 9.11
C VAL A 32 2.82 -5.36 9.83
N ASP A 33 2.69 -4.10 10.15
CA ASP A 33 1.47 -3.54 10.75
C ASP A 33 1.34 -2.05 10.40
N GLY A 34 0.21 -1.46 10.79
CA GLY A 34 -0.07 -0.08 10.45
C GLY A 34 0.85 0.92 11.15
N GLN A 35 1.29 0.62 12.36
CA GLN A 35 2.19 1.52 13.07
C GLN A 35 3.57 1.55 12.42
N GLN A 36 4.08 0.39 12.01
CA GLN A 36 5.34 0.33 11.27
C GLN A 36 5.24 1.10 9.97
N ALA A 37 4.09 1.01 9.29
CA ALA A 37 3.87 1.75 8.04
C ALA A 37 3.98 3.26 8.26
N VAL A 38 3.35 3.78 9.30
CA VAL A 38 3.41 5.21 9.62
C VAL A 38 4.85 5.61 9.95
N ASP A 39 5.52 4.82 10.80
CA ASP A 39 6.88 5.12 11.22
C ASP A 39 7.86 5.09 10.04
N MET A 40 7.76 4.09 9.19
CA MET A 40 8.65 3.94 8.02
C MET A 40 8.38 5.03 6.97
N ALA A 41 7.12 5.39 6.76
CA ALA A 41 6.78 6.46 5.82
C ALA A 41 7.34 7.81 6.29
N ALA A 42 7.41 8.03 7.59
CA ALA A 42 7.97 9.25 8.15
C ALA A 42 9.51 9.26 8.13
N ALA A 43 10.13 8.09 8.30
CA ALA A 43 11.58 7.96 8.43
C ALA A 43 12.32 8.10 7.10
N THR A 44 11.77 7.55 6.02
CA THR A 44 12.39 7.55 4.69
C THR A 44 11.35 7.77 3.61
N PRO A 45 11.72 8.44 2.51
CA PRO A 45 10.79 8.59 1.39
C PRO A 45 10.63 7.27 0.63
N HIS A 46 9.40 7.01 0.19
CA HIS A 46 9.06 5.90 -0.68
C HIS A 46 8.32 6.46 -1.89
N ASP A 47 8.37 5.75 -3.00
CA ASP A 47 7.71 6.21 -4.22
C ASP A 47 6.24 5.84 -4.27
N LEU A 48 5.86 4.78 -3.56
CA LEU A 48 4.49 4.30 -3.51
C LEU A 48 4.32 3.36 -2.32
N ILE A 49 3.14 3.36 -1.72
CA ILE A 49 2.79 2.46 -0.63
C ILE A 49 1.65 1.54 -1.07
N LEU A 50 1.83 0.23 -0.87
CA LEU A 50 0.77 -0.76 -1.00
C LEU A 50 0.30 -1.08 0.42
N MET A 51 -0.92 -0.68 0.76
CA MET A 51 -1.42 -0.72 2.12
C MET A 51 -2.55 -1.73 2.27
N ASP A 52 -2.28 -2.83 2.98
CA ASP A 52 -3.34 -3.74 3.39
C ASP A 52 -4.25 -3.01 4.39
N MET A 53 -5.55 -3.11 4.20
CA MET A 53 -6.50 -2.43 5.08
C MET A 53 -6.82 -3.22 6.33
N SER A 54 -6.59 -4.55 6.34
CA SER A 54 -6.86 -5.42 7.48
C SER A 54 -5.58 -5.70 8.26
N LEU A 55 -5.08 -4.68 8.97
CA LEU A 55 -3.81 -4.78 9.70
C LEU A 55 -4.04 -4.83 11.21
N PRO A 56 -3.13 -5.51 11.96
CA PRO A 56 -3.14 -5.43 13.42
C PRO A 56 -2.51 -4.13 13.91
N VAL A 57 -2.68 -3.84 15.20
CA VAL A 57 -2.15 -2.67 15.92
C VAL A 57 -2.81 -1.38 15.44
N LEU A 58 -2.68 -1.05 14.18
CA LEU A 58 -3.27 0.13 13.55
C LEU A 58 -3.71 -0.28 12.15
N ASP A 59 -5.01 -0.22 11.84
CA ASP A 59 -5.49 -0.66 10.54
C ASP A 59 -5.04 0.27 9.41
N GLY A 60 -5.17 -0.21 8.18
CA GLY A 60 -4.68 0.52 7.01
C GLY A 60 -5.39 1.84 6.75
N TRP A 61 -6.68 1.95 7.13
CA TRP A 61 -7.44 3.20 6.99
C TRP A 61 -6.83 4.28 7.88
N GLU A 62 -6.61 3.95 9.15
CA GLU A 62 -6.06 4.90 10.10
C GLU A 62 -4.58 5.20 9.81
N ALA A 63 -3.80 4.18 9.40
CA ALA A 63 -2.42 4.39 8.99
C ALA A 63 -2.33 5.38 7.84
N THR A 64 -3.21 5.25 6.84
CA THR A 64 -3.26 6.17 5.71
C THR A 64 -3.58 7.60 6.18
N ARG A 65 -4.57 7.76 7.07
CA ARG A 65 -4.92 9.08 7.60
C ARG A 65 -3.74 9.72 8.32
N GLN A 66 -3.01 8.94 9.13
CA GLN A 66 -1.85 9.45 9.85
C GLN A 66 -0.71 9.85 8.92
N ILE A 67 -0.46 9.07 7.88
CA ILE A 67 0.54 9.42 6.87
C ILE A 67 0.16 10.73 6.20
N ARG A 68 -1.09 10.88 5.79
CA ARG A 68 -1.57 12.12 5.18
C ARG A 68 -1.49 13.31 6.12
N ALA A 69 -1.74 13.10 7.42
CA ALA A 69 -1.67 14.15 8.42
C ALA A 69 -0.28 14.75 8.57
N THR A 70 0.77 14.02 8.18
CA THR A 70 2.15 14.55 8.18
C THR A 70 2.43 15.48 7.00
N GLY A 71 1.48 15.62 6.07
CA GLY A 71 1.66 16.41 4.86
C GLY A 71 2.20 15.57 3.69
N SER A 72 2.43 14.28 3.87
CA SER A 72 2.93 13.42 2.81
C SER A 72 1.90 13.24 1.71
N LYS A 73 2.37 13.30 0.47
CA LYS A 73 1.55 13.07 -0.72
C LYS A 73 1.96 11.79 -1.45
N VAL A 74 2.68 10.90 -0.76
CA VAL A 74 3.12 9.64 -1.37
C VAL A 74 1.90 8.88 -1.91
N PRO A 75 1.98 8.34 -3.14
CA PRO A 75 0.88 7.54 -3.67
C PRO A 75 0.61 6.31 -2.80
N ILE A 76 -0.65 6.05 -2.49
CA ILE A 76 -1.07 4.92 -1.67
C ILE A 76 -2.16 4.14 -2.41
N ILE A 77 -1.93 2.85 -2.59
CA ILE A 77 -2.94 1.93 -3.13
C ILE A 77 -3.43 1.05 -1.99
N ALA A 78 -4.72 1.09 -1.72
CA ALA A 78 -5.34 0.25 -0.70
C ALA A 78 -5.51 -1.17 -1.24
N LEU A 79 -5.12 -2.16 -0.45
CA LEU A 79 -5.37 -3.58 -0.75
C LEU A 79 -6.44 -4.08 0.20
N THR A 80 -7.60 -4.42 -0.34
CA THR A 80 -8.75 -4.82 0.47
C THR A 80 -9.21 -6.23 0.12
N ALA A 81 -9.62 -7.01 1.13
CA ALA A 81 -10.14 -8.36 0.93
C ALA A 81 -11.56 -8.34 0.34
N HIS A 82 -12.24 -7.21 0.39
CA HIS A 82 -13.62 -7.10 -0.05
C HIS A 82 -13.80 -5.94 -1.03
N ALA A 83 -14.30 -6.24 -2.22
CA ALA A 83 -14.69 -5.24 -3.20
C ALA A 83 -16.16 -4.88 -2.99
N MET A 84 -16.53 -4.47 -1.77
CA MET A 84 -17.90 -4.10 -1.46
C MET A 84 -18.18 -2.66 -1.88
N GLU A 85 -19.43 -2.40 -2.19
CA GLU A 85 -19.88 -1.05 -2.49
C GLU A 85 -19.52 -0.13 -1.31
N GLY A 86 -18.87 0.98 -1.61
CA GLY A 86 -18.43 1.92 -0.59
C GLY A 86 -16.98 1.79 -0.19
N ASP A 87 -16.31 0.66 -0.45
CA ASP A 87 -14.89 0.49 -0.10
C ASP A 87 -14.00 1.45 -0.86
N GLU A 88 -14.30 1.70 -2.13
CA GLU A 88 -13.55 2.67 -2.92
C GLU A 88 -13.68 4.07 -2.33
N ALA A 89 -14.89 4.47 -1.99
CA ALA A 89 -15.13 5.78 -1.39
C ALA A 89 -14.42 5.89 -0.04
N LYS A 90 -14.44 4.83 0.76
CA LYS A 90 -13.76 4.78 2.05
C LYS A 90 -12.25 4.93 1.89
N ALA A 91 -11.68 4.25 0.89
CA ALA A 91 -10.25 4.34 0.61
C ALA A 91 -9.86 5.77 0.22
N ARG A 92 -10.61 6.38 -0.67
CA ARG A 92 -10.33 7.76 -1.11
C ARG A 92 -10.53 8.76 0.02
N GLU A 93 -11.54 8.57 0.86
CA GLU A 93 -11.79 9.43 2.01
C GLU A 93 -10.66 9.35 3.04
N ALA A 94 -10.06 8.18 3.21
CA ALA A 94 -8.90 8.00 4.07
C ALA A 94 -7.63 8.63 3.49
N GLY A 95 -7.60 8.90 2.19
CA GLY A 95 -6.48 9.53 1.50
C GLY A 95 -5.74 8.65 0.52
N CYS A 96 -6.28 7.48 0.18
CA CYS A 96 -5.68 6.59 -0.83
C CYS A 96 -5.91 7.15 -2.23
N ASP A 97 -4.95 6.90 -3.12
CA ASP A 97 -5.04 7.33 -4.52
C ASP A 97 -5.77 6.31 -5.39
N ASP A 98 -5.71 5.05 -5.01
CA ASP A 98 -6.38 3.98 -5.73
C ASP A 98 -6.61 2.80 -4.77
N TYR A 99 -7.27 1.77 -5.25
CA TYR A 99 -7.47 0.55 -4.48
C TYR A 99 -7.41 -0.67 -5.39
N ASP A 100 -7.14 -1.83 -4.80
CA ASP A 100 -7.22 -3.11 -5.50
C ASP A 100 -7.73 -4.15 -4.53
N THR A 101 -8.18 -5.27 -5.05
CA THR A 101 -8.78 -6.33 -4.25
C THR A 101 -7.85 -7.52 -4.11
N LYS A 102 -7.98 -8.25 -3.01
CA LYS A 102 -7.28 -9.51 -2.79
C LYS A 102 -8.17 -10.67 -3.24
N PRO A 103 -7.61 -11.73 -3.81
CA PRO A 103 -6.18 -11.92 -4.07
C PRO A 103 -5.67 -10.98 -5.15
N VAL A 104 -4.43 -10.55 -5.01
CA VAL A 104 -3.82 -9.59 -5.94
C VAL A 104 -3.60 -10.24 -7.30
N GLU A 105 -4.10 -9.57 -8.35
CA GLU A 105 -3.77 -9.92 -9.73
C GLU A 105 -2.67 -8.99 -10.18
N LEU A 106 -1.47 -9.53 -10.34
CA LEU A 106 -0.27 -8.72 -10.55
C LEU A 106 -0.35 -7.78 -11.77
N PRO A 107 -0.81 -8.22 -12.95
CA PRO A 107 -0.89 -7.30 -14.10
C PRO A 107 -1.76 -6.08 -13.82
N GLN A 108 -2.89 -6.28 -13.14
CA GLN A 108 -3.80 -5.20 -12.79
C GLN A 108 -3.16 -4.25 -11.77
N LEU A 109 -2.52 -4.81 -10.74
CA LEU A 109 -1.84 -4.00 -9.73
C LEU A 109 -0.70 -3.19 -10.35
N LEU A 110 0.11 -3.82 -11.20
CA LEU A 110 1.21 -3.14 -11.88
C LEU A 110 0.74 -1.97 -12.72
N ALA A 111 -0.39 -2.12 -13.42
CA ALA A 111 -0.95 -1.04 -14.22
C ALA A 111 -1.32 0.16 -13.34
N LYS A 112 -1.92 -0.09 -12.18
CA LYS A 112 -2.28 0.97 -11.23
C LYS A 112 -1.03 1.63 -10.65
N MET A 113 -0.02 0.84 -10.30
CA MET A 113 1.25 1.36 -9.78
C MET A 113 1.93 2.26 -10.81
N GLU A 114 2.03 1.80 -12.05
CA GLU A 114 2.66 2.57 -13.12
C GLU A 114 1.94 3.89 -13.38
N ALA A 115 0.61 3.88 -13.33
CA ALA A 115 -0.17 5.10 -13.52
C ALA A 115 0.15 6.15 -12.45
N LEU A 116 0.34 5.73 -11.21
CA LEU A 116 0.68 6.64 -10.11
C LEU A 116 2.16 7.04 -10.11
N LEU A 117 3.05 6.11 -10.44
CA LEU A 117 4.50 6.37 -10.45
C LEU A 117 4.91 7.29 -11.59
N ASN A 118 4.16 7.29 -12.69
CA ASN A 118 4.44 8.09 -13.88
C ASN A 118 3.58 9.36 -13.97
N ALA A 119 2.79 9.63 -12.94
CA ALA A 119 1.94 10.81 -12.91
C ALA A 119 2.74 12.09 -12.65
#